data_b830f0e8df92013d538de3f86af213f0
#
_entry.id   b830f0e8df92013d538de3f86af213f0
#
_cell.length_a   1.000
_cell.length_b   1.000
_cell.length_c   1.000
_cell.angle_alpha   90.00
_cell.angle_beta   90.00
_cell.angle_gamma   90.00
#
_symmetry.space_group_name_H-M   'P 1'
#
loop_
_entity.id
_entity.type
_entity.pdbx_description
1 polymer ?
#
loop_
_entity_poly.entity_id
_entity_poly.type
_entity_poly.pdbx_seq_one_letter_code
_entity_poly.pdbx_strand_id
1 'polypeptide(L)'
;MCNHYIKNMVLRTFLWTDGPARLIACPHVRPVVRVGPQAVDIAGIAEAREIHRIGSGFLKSPIYELLKHDNAKSIFSTSDPKFHSKHRRLLSSPFADANLHSLEPLIEARIRFTMQRMEEEMSARKVADVQKWFFFMSSDIIGELAFGDSFRMLEQGKKNQYTKDLEIAALVGESRVAFPWLFRLAEFLPLPLLREANKSRNRIVDYADESINRYKRLLAASPDNVKPTVFTKLYSAGKEGLSDAEIRDDATDLIVAGSDTTANTLTYLTWAVCKRPVIKQLLVAEVSTLPEQFSDKDVQNLTYTNQVIDEALRLYPAVPCALPRVVPPQGATFSGHWVPGGSTVTTQLWSLHRDPIAFPEPEE
;
A
#
# COMPACT_ATOMS: atom_id res chain seq x y z
N MET A 1 1.96 -14.62 18.09
CA MET A 1 2.79 -14.00 17.05
C MET A 1 2.19 -12.72 16.49
N CYS A 2 0.90 -12.66 16.16
CA CYS A 2 0.24 -11.46 15.59
C CYS A 2 0.37 -10.20 16.48
N ASN A 3 0.20 -10.34 17.82
CA ASN A 3 0.36 -9.24 18.76
C ASN A 3 1.79 -8.65 18.84
N HIS A 4 2.79 -9.42 18.44
CA HIS A 4 4.19 -8.96 18.41
C HIS A 4 4.48 -8.15 17.15
N TYR A 5 3.83 -8.49 16.03
CA TYR A 5 3.97 -7.76 14.75
C TYR A 5 3.27 -6.40 14.82
N ILE A 6 2.03 -6.36 15.37
CA ILE A 6 1.30 -5.10 15.60
C ILE A 6 2.05 -4.21 16.57
N LYS A 7 2.54 -4.74 17.69
CA LYS A 7 3.36 -3.98 18.64
C LYS A 7 4.64 -3.47 18.00
N ASN A 8 5.31 -4.28 17.15
CA ASN A 8 6.54 -3.85 16.48
C ASN A 8 6.27 -2.87 15.33
N MET A 9 5.16 -3.03 14.58
CA MET A 9 4.77 -2.09 13.53
C MET A 9 4.31 -0.76 14.15
N VAL A 10 3.46 -0.81 15.17
CA VAL A 10 3.02 0.37 15.93
C VAL A 10 4.20 1.00 16.68
N LEU A 11 5.07 0.23 17.36
CA LEU A 11 6.29 0.73 17.98
C LEU A 11 7.28 1.31 16.99
N ARG A 12 7.43 0.74 15.78
CA ARG A 12 8.33 1.27 14.75
C ARG A 12 7.81 2.57 14.15
N THR A 13 6.51 2.71 13.96
CA THR A 13 5.88 4.00 13.59
C THR A 13 6.01 5.02 14.72
N PHE A 14 6.14 4.57 15.97
CA PHE A 14 6.25 5.40 17.19
C PHE A 14 7.67 5.82 17.59
N LEU A 15 8.73 5.26 17.00
CA LEU A 15 10.11 5.62 17.36
C LEU A 15 10.60 6.96 16.77
N TRP A 16 9.69 7.76 16.25
CA TRP A 16 10.00 8.97 15.48
C TRP A 16 10.14 10.28 16.28
N THR A 17 10.03 10.28 17.60
CA THR A 17 10.31 11.50 18.40
C THR A 17 11.03 11.17 19.69
N ASP A 18 11.99 11.97 20.05
CA ASP A 18 12.74 11.95 21.29
C ASP A 18 11.83 12.13 22.51
N GLY A 19 11.80 11.11 23.42
CA GLY A 19 11.23 11.23 24.74
C GLY A 19 10.11 10.25 25.10
N PRO A 20 9.97 9.87 26.39
CA PRO A 20 9.14 8.77 26.87
C PRO A 20 7.64 9.07 27.03
N ALA A 21 7.13 10.17 26.52
CA ALA A 21 5.70 10.51 26.61
C ALA A 21 5.18 11.06 25.28
N ARG A 22 4.90 10.17 24.34
CA ARG A 22 4.12 10.56 23.17
C ARG A 22 2.68 10.73 23.55
N LEU A 23 2.29 11.95 23.60
CA LEU A 23 0.90 12.35 23.46
C LEU A 23 0.50 12.10 22.01
N ILE A 24 -0.09 10.93 21.76
CA ILE A 24 -0.86 10.70 20.54
C ILE A 24 -1.91 11.80 20.50
N ALA A 25 -2.01 12.52 19.38
CA ALA A 25 -3.09 13.46 19.19
C ALA A 25 -4.40 12.69 19.33
N CYS A 26 -5.17 13.03 20.36
CA CYS A 26 -6.48 12.47 20.60
C CYS A 26 -7.46 13.64 20.55
N PRO A 27 -8.56 13.57 19.78
CA PRO A 27 -9.49 14.67 19.61
C PRO A 27 -10.02 15.22 20.93
N HIS A 28 -10.18 14.35 21.93
CA HIS A 28 -10.72 14.72 23.26
C HIS A 28 -9.71 15.33 24.21
N VAL A 29 -8.40 15.09 23.98
CA VAL A 29 -7.34 15.56 24.92
C VAL A 29 -6.55 16.69 24.30
N ARG A 30 -6.09 16.51 23.05
CA ARG A 30 -5.33 17.53 22.31
C ARG A 30 -5.55 17.34 20.81
N PRO A 31 -6.39 18.17 20.18
CA PRO A 31 -6.69 18.05 18.75
C PRO A 31 -5.48 18.39 17.86
N VAL A 32 -4.53 19.16 18.39
CA VAL A 32 -3.31 19.60 17.70
C VAL A 32 -2.11 19.37 18.61
N VAL A 33 -1.11 18.59 18.15
CA VAL A 33 0.09 18.27 18.92
C VAL A 33 1.32 18.56 18.09
N ARG A 34 2.25 19.35 18.63
CA ARG A 34 3.55 19.57 18.01
C ARG A 34 4.45 18.35 18.25
N VAL A 35 4.82 17.67 17.16
CA VAL A 35 5.62 16.42 17.19
C VAL A 35 7.07 16.63 16.76
N GLY A 36 7.40 17.82 16.27
CA GLY A 36 8.75 18.19 15.88
C GLY A 36 8.92 19.70 15.70
N PRO A 37 10.12 20.20 15.40
CA PRO A 37 10.36 21.64 15.22
C PRO A 37 9.44 22.28 14.19
N GLN A 38 9.16 21.58 13.09
CA GLN A 38 8.31 22.03 11.98
C GLN A 38 7.21 20.98 11.65
N ALA A 39 6.81 20.16 12.63
CA ALA A 39 5.84 19.11 12.42
C ALA A 39 4.75 19.13 13.48
N VAL A 40 3.50 19.05 13.04
CA VAL A 40 2.29 19.07 13.86
C VAL A 40 1.40 17.91 13.50
N ASP A 41 0.89 17.19 14.49
CA ASP A 41 -0.09 16.12 14.33
C ASP A 41 -1.49 16.65 14.61
N ILE A 42 -2.44 16.30 13.74
CA ILE A 42 -3.83 16.79 13.74
C ILE A 42 -4.75 15.58 13.91
N ALA A 43 -5.58 15.59 14.93
CA ALA A 43 -6.50 14.50 15.24
C ALA A 43 -7.95 14.75 14.79
N GLY A 44 -8.30 15.96 14.36
CA GLY A 44 -9.68 16.27 13.97
C GLY A 44 -10.07 15.68 12.60
N ILE A 45 -11.25 15.06 12.52
CA ILE A 45 -11.78 14.49 11.27
C ILE A 45 -12.05 15.58 10.23
N ALA A 46 -12.59 16.73 10.65
CA ALA A 46 -12.86 17.85 9.76
C ALA A 46 -11.59 18.41 9.15
N GLU A 47 -10.57 18.59 9.97
CA GLU A 47 -9.24 19.05 9.55
C GLU A 47 -8.56 18.01 8.65
N ALA A 48 -8.67 16.72 8.97
CA ALA A 48 -8.12 15.66 8.12
C ALA A 48 -8.76 15.67 6.73
N ARG A 49 -10.08 15.86 6.65
CA ARG A 49 -10.80 16.01 5.37
C ARG A 49 -10.32 17.23 4.59
N GLU A 50 -10.12 18.37 5.26
CA GLU A 50 -9.60 19.59 4.62
C GLU A 50 -8.17 19.39 4.10
N ILE A 51 -7.28 18.82 4.91
CA ILE A 51 -5.88 18.56 4.53
C ILE A 51 -5.80 17.63 3.31
N HIS A 52 -6.61 16.60 3.25
CA HIS A 52 -6.54 15.58 2.20
C HIS A 52 -7.52 15.82 1.03
N ARG A 53 -8.33 16.88 1.08
CA ARG A 53 -9.25 17.24 0.00
C ARG A 53 -8.49 17.54 -1.30
N ILE A 54 -9.03 17.08 -2.42
CA ILE A 54 -8.49 17.40 -3.75
C ILE A 54 -8.51 18.92 -3.94
N GLY A 55 -7.37 19.50 -4.33
CA GLY A 55 -7.22 20.94 -4.55
C GLY A 55 -7.08 21.78 -3.27
N SER A 56 -6.89 21.17 -2.10
CA SER A 56 -6.69 21.87 -0.82
C SER A 56 -5.39 22.70 -0.76
N GLY A 57 -4.43 22.42 -1.63
CA GLY A 57 -3.10 23.06 -1.60
C GLY A 57 -2.10 22.39 -0.65
N PHE A 58 -2.51 21.44 0.16
CA PHE A 58 -1.62 20.65 1.02
C PHE A 58 -0.90 19.58 0.19
N LEU A 59 0.31 19.88 -0.25
CA LEU A 59 1.12 18.98 -1.05
C LEU A 59 1.75 17.87 -0.20
N LYS A 60 2.20 16.79 -0.84
CA LYS A 60 2.98 15.76 -0.16
C LYS A 60 4.24 16.36 0.47
N SER A 61 4.55 15.92 1.68
CA SER A 61 5.81 16.30 2.33
C SER A 61 7.01 15.69 1.60
N PRO A 62 8.15 16.39 1.52
CA PRO A 62 9.40 15.87 0.95
C PRO A 62 9.90 14.58 1.59
N ILE A 63 9.38 14.20 2.73
CA ILE A 63 9.70 12.95 3.41
C ILE A 63 9.40 11.70 2.53
N TYR A 64 8.43 11.78 1.63
CA TYR A 64 8.13 10.70 0.69
C TYR A 64 9.30 10.45 -0.28
N GLU A 65 10.09 11.46 -0.61
CA GLU A 65 11.25 11.32 -1.49
C GLU A 65 12.39 10.56 -0.81
N LEU A 66 12.46 10.58 0.54
CA LEU A 66 13.44 9.81 1.31
C LEU A 66 13.17 8.31 1.28
N LEU A 67 11.98 7.88 0.94
CA LEU A 67 11.65 6.46 0.77
C LEU A 67 12.35 5.85 -0.44
N LYS A 68 12.70 6.67 -1.42
CA LYS A 68 13.40 6.25 -2.64
C LYS A 68 14.90 6.47 -2.54
N HIS A 69 15.63 5.73 -3.36
CA HIS A 69 17.07 5.90 -3.54
C HIS A 69 17.33 6.68 -4.84
N ASP A 70 18.46 7.39 -4.90
CA ASP A 70 18.98 8.04 -6.12
C ASP A 70 18.00 8.99 -6.83
N ASN A 71 17.19 9.74 -6.09
CA ASN A 71 16.20 10.68 -6.64
C ASN A 71 15.20 10.06 -7.62
N ALA A 72 15.00 8.74 -7.57
CA ALA A 72 13.96 8.06 -8.35
C ALA A 72 12.59 8.68 -8.02
N LYS A 73 11.85 9.07 -9.06
CA LYS A 73 10.54 9.70 -8.91
C LYS A 73 9.45 8.78 -9.42
N SER A 74 8.43 8.59 -8.60
CA SER A 74 7.23 7.86 -8.96
C SER A 74 5.97 8.64 -8.58
N ILE A 75 4.82 8.20 -9.00
CA ILE A 75 3.54 8.79 -8.58
C ILE A 75 3.37 8.79 -7.05
N PHE A 76 3.94 7.79 -6.36
CA PHE A 76 3.87 7.70 -4.90
C PHE A 76 4.84 8.65 -4.20
N SER A 77 6.11 8.67 -4.62
CA SER A 77 7.18 9.34 -3.88
C SER A 77 7.32 10.83 -4.18
N THR A 78 6.85 11.30 -5.32
CA THR A 78 7.05 12.70 -5.74
C THR A 78 6.30 13.71 -4.88
N SER A 79 6.95 14.81 -4.52
CA SER A 79 6.34 16.02 -3.97
C SER A 79 6.01 17.06 -5.07
N ASP A 80 6.48 16.86 -6.32
CA ASP A 80 6.20 17.75 -7.45
C ASP A 80 4.77 17.55 -7.97
N PRO A 81 3.88 18.57 -7.85
CA PRO A 81 2.49 18.43 -8.28
C PRO A 81 2.33 18.30 -9.80
N LYS A 82 3.24 18.83 -10.60
CA LYS A 82 3.18 18.72 -12.07
C LYS A 82 3.51 17.30 -12.52
N PHE A 83 4.60 16.75 -11.98
CA PHE A 83 4.98 15.34 -12.20
C PHE A 83 3.85 14.40 -11.76
N HIS A 84 3.35 14.56 -10.54
CA HIS A 84 2.25 13.74 -10.02
C HIS A 84 1.00 13.81 -10.90
N SER A 85 0.60 15.01 -11.33
CA SER A 85 -0.59 15.22 -12.16
C SER A 85 -0.47 14.55 -13.53
N LYS A 86 0.72 14.64 -14.17
CA LYS A 86 1.04 13.95 -15.43
C LYS A 86 0.89 12.44 -15.27
N HIS A 87 1.56 11.85 -14.26
CA HIS A 87 1.55 10.40 -14.01
C HIS A 87 0.14 9.91 -13.68
N ARG A 88 -0.58 10.61 -12.77
CA ARG A 88 -1.94 10.23 -12.42
C ARG A 88 -2.89 10.23 -13.61
N ARG A 89 -2.78 11.21 -14.52
CA ARG A 89 -3.60 11.27 -15.74
C ARG A 89 -3.30 10.08 -16.65
N LEU A 90 -2.03 9.75 -16.84
CA LEU A 90 -1.62 8.64 -17.70
C LEU A 90 -2.03 7.28 -17.11
N LEU A 91 -1.93 7.12 -15.80
CA LEU A 91 -2.29 5.89 -15.10
C LEU A 91 -3.79 5.75 -14.81
N SER A 92 -4.62 6.80 -14.95
CA SER A 92 -6.05 6.73 -14.65
C SER A 92 -6.81 5.77 -15.56
N SER A 93 -6.49 5.74 -16.85
CA SER A 93 -7.18 4.88 -17.82
C SER A 93 -7.00 3.37 -17.55
N PRO A 94 -5.78 2.86 -17.26
CA PRO A 94 -5.58 1.46 -16.87
C PRO A 94 -6.40 1.02 -15.65
N PHE A 95 -6.63 1.91 -14.71
CA PHE A 95 -7.39 1.65 -13.48
C PHE A 95 -8.88 2.01 -13.58
N ALA A 96 -9.38 2.33 -14.77
CA ALA A 96 -10.81 2.53 -14.97
C ALA A 96 -11.55 1.18 -14.96
N ASP A 97 -12.80 1.17 -14.45
CA ASP A 97 -13.62 -0.02 -14.26
C ASP A 97 -13.67 -0.93 -15.50
N ALA A 98 -13.85 -0.34 -16.70
CA ALA A 98 -13.91 -1.09 -17.96
C ALA A 98 -12.61 -1.90 -18.25
N ASN A 99 -11.44 -1.38 -17.83
CA ASN A 99 -10.19 -2.12 -17.98
C ASN A 99 -10.01 -3.16 -16.88
N LEU A 100 -10.46 -2.85 -15.64
CA LEU A 100 -10.40 -3.80 -14.52
C LEU A 100 -11.26 -5.03 -14.78
N HIS A 101 -12.46 -4.87 -15.35
CA HIS A 101 -13.29 -6.02 -15.76
C HIS A 101 -12.59 -6.97 -16.73
N SER A 102 -11.73 -6.48 -17.61
CA SER A 102 -10.96 -7.34 -18.51
C SER A 102 -9.94 -8.23 -17.78
N LEU A 103 -9.62 -7.91 -16.53
CA LEU A 103 -8.66 -8.60 -15.68
C LEU A 103 -9.33 -9.58 -14.70
N GLU A 104 -10.65 -9.56 -14.58
CA GLU A 104 -11.41 -10.46 -13.68
C GLU A 104 -11.05 -11.94 -13.86
N PRO A 105 -11.01 -12.50 -15.10
CA PRO A 105 -10.71 -13.92 -15.26
C PRO A 105 -9.32 -14.30 -14.72
N LEU A 106 -8.36 -13.39 -14.84
CA LEU A 106 -7.01 -13.57 -14.31
C LEU A 106 -7.03 -13.58 -12.77
N ILE A 107 -7.69 -12.59 -12.19
CA ILE A 107 -7.81 -12.44 -10.73
C ILE A 107 -8.54 -13.65 -10.14
N GLU A 108 -9.66 -14.06 -10.75
CA GLU A 108 -10.44 -15.21 -10.32
C GLU A 108 -9.61 -16.51 -10.35
N ALA A 109 -8.86 -16.73 -11.42
CA ALA A 109 -8.00 -17.90 -11.53
C ALA A 109 -6.96 -17.95 -10.39
N ARG A 110 -6.36 -16.81 -10.03
CA ARG A 110 -5.41 -16.70 -8.91
C ARG A 110 -6.09 -16.93 -7.56
N ILE A 111 -7.30 -16.41 -7.35
CA ILE A 111 -8.08 -16.64 -6.13
C ILE A 111 -8.40 -18.13 -5.98
N ARG A 112 -8.94 -18.78 -7.01
CA ARG A 112 -9.26 -20.21 -6.99
C ARG A 112 -8.02 -21.06 -6.69
N PHE A 113 -6.91 -20.76 -7.33
CA PHE A 113 -5.65 -21.45 -7.08
C PHE A 113 -5.13 -21.24 -5.64
N THR A 114 -5.31 -20.06 -5.09
CA THR A 114 -4.97 -19.76 -3.69
C THR A 114 -5.81 -20.60 -2.72
N MET A 115 -7.12 -20.68 -2.96
CA MET A 115 -8.01 -21.51 -2.14
C MET A 115 -7.61 -22.99 -2.20
N GLN A 116 -7.30 -23.51 -3.37
CA GLN A 116 -6.78 -24.86 -3.54
C GLN A 116 -5.49 -25.08 -2.72
N ARG A 117 -4.53 -24.17 -2.79
CA ARG A 117 -3.26 -24.26 -2.03
C ARG A 117 -3.48 -24.23 -0.51
N MET A 118 -4.44 -23.42 -0.04
CA MET A 118 -4.82 -23.38 1.38
C MET A 118 -5.47 -24.72 1.81
N GLU A 119 -6.33 -25.29 0.98
CA GLU A 119 -6.97 -26.58 1.23
C GLU A 119 -5.96 -27.73 1.28
N GLU A 120 -5.00 -27.76 0.36
CA GLU A 120 -3.89 -28.72 0.36
C GLU A 120 -3.07 -28.63 1.65
N GLU A 121 -2.70 -27.40 2.07
CA GLU A 121 -1.96 -27.20 3.33
C GLU A 121 -2.79 -27.60 4.55
N MET A 122 -4.09 -27.24 4.57
CA MET A 122 -5.02 -27.62 5.64
C MET A 122 -5.16 -29.14 5.74
N SER A 123 -5.27 -29.84 4.62
CA SER A 123 -5.36 -31.30 4.57
C SER A 123 -4.09 -31.98 5.11
N ALA A 124 -2.92 -31.45 4.75
CA ALA A 124 -1.63 -32.00 5.15
C ALA A 124 -1.26 -31.67 6.61
N ARG A 125 -1.51 -30.43 7.06
CA ARG A 125 -1.02 -29.90 8.34
C ARG A 125 -2.12 -29.65 9.37
N LYS A 126 -3.41 -29.77 9.01
CA LYS A 126 -4.61 -29.39 9.78
C LYS A 126 -4.73 -27.88 10.06
N VAL A 127 -3.84 -27.08 9.50
CA VAL A 127 -3.82 -25.61 9.57
C VAL A 127 -3.30 -25.06 8.24
N ALA A 128 -3.77 -23.86 7.86
CA ALA A 128 -3.23 -23.14 6.72
C ALA A 128 -2.70 -21.78 7.19
N ASP A 129 -1.56 -21.35 6.65
CA ASP A 129 -1.01 -20.02 6.86
C ASP A 129 -1.65 -19.05 5.87
N VAL A 130 -2.78 -18.46 6.28
CA VAL A 130 -3.56 -17.56 5.41
C VAL A 130 -2.77 -16.32 4.99
N GLN A 131 -1.92 -15.77 5.89
CA GLN A 131 -1.10 -14.61 5.57
C GLN A 131 -0.11 -14.91 4.44
N LYS A 132 0.55 -16.06 4.51
CA LYS A 132 1.48 -16.52 3.46
C LYS A 132 0.77 -16.61 2.11
N TRP A 133 -0.40 -17.26 2.07
CA TRP A 133 -1.11 -17.50 0.81
C TRP A 133 -1.74 -16.23 0.24
N PHE A 134 -2.30 -15.37 1.07
CA PHE A 134 -2.79 -14.06 0.61
C PHE A 134 -1.66 -13.16 0.10
N PHE A 135 -0.49 -13.19 0.74
CA PHE A 135 0.68 -12.47 0.24
C PHE A 135 1.15 -13.00 -1.11
N PHE A 136 1.18 -14.32 -1.31
CA PHE A 136 1.55 -14.90 -2.60
C PHE A 136 0.53 -14.58 -3.67
N MET A 137 -0.76 -14.67 -3.35
CA MET A 137 -1.83 -14.31 -4.26
C MET A 137 -1.75 -12.86 -4.72
N SER A 138 -1.72 -11.92 -3.79
CA SER A 138 -1.69 -10.50 -4.11
C SER A 138 -0.44 -10.10 -4.88
N SER A 139 0.71 -10.67 -4.51
CA SER A 139 1.97 -10.44 -5.22
C SER A 139 1.96 -11.02 -6.64
N ASP A 140 1.44 -12.23 -6.83
CA ASP A 140 1.35 -12.86 -8.15
C ASP A 140 0.36 -12.10 -9.06
N ILE A 141 -0.77 -11.64 -8.52
CA ILE A 141 -1.73 -10.79 -9.24
C ILE A 141 -1.08 -9.49 -9.67
N ILE A 142 -0.50 -8.73 -8.74
CA ILE A 142 0.07 -7.42 -9.08
C ILE A 142 1.31 -7.54 -10.00
N GLY A 143 2.09 -8.61 -9.88
CA GLY A 143 3.19 -8.91 -10.80
C GLY A 143 2.71 -9.13 -12.23
N GLU A 144 1.61 -9.89 -12.38
CA GLU A 144 1.00 -10.14 -13.68
C GLU A 144 0.37 -8.86 -14.28
N LEU A 145 -0.25 -8.03 -13.44
CA LEU A 145 -0.81 -6.74 -13.84
C LEU A 145 0.26 -5.69 -14.21
N ALA A 146 1.40 -5.70 -13.55
CA ALA A 146 2.47 -4.74 -13.77
C ALA A 146 3.43 -5.17 -14.89
N PHE A 147 3.85 -6.44 -14.91
CA PHE A 147 4.88 -6.95 -15.82
C PHE A 147 4.39 -7.95 -16.86
N GLY A 148 3.11 -8.33 -16.82
CA GLY A 148 2.53 -9.34 -17.72
C GLY A 148 2.92 -10.77 -17.38
N ASP A 149 3.56 -11.00 -16.23
CA ASP A 149 3.95 -12.33 -15.75
C ASP A 149 3.89 -12.41 -14.22
N SER A 150 3.46 -13.56 -13.72
CA SER A 150 3.36 -13.82 -12.29
C SER A 150 4.74 -14.09 -11.69
N PHE A 151 4.89 -13.81 -10.39
CA PHE A 151 6.08 -14.20 -9.63
C PHE A 151 6.13 -15.70 -9.30
N ARG A 152 5.06 -16.45 -9.57
CA ARG A 152 4.90 -17.89 -9.35
C ARG A 152 5.10 -18.32 -7.89
N MET A 153 4.77 -17.43 -6.96
CA MET A 153 4.90 -17.74 -5.53
C MET A 153 3.81 -18.72 -5.05
N LEU A 154 2.61 -18.65 -5.64
CA LEU A 154 1.56 -19.63 -5.38
C LEU A 154 1.97 -21.05 -5.80
N GLU A 155 2.55 -21.19 -6.99
CA GLU A 155 3.02 -22.47 -7.52
C GLU A 155 4.17 -23.03 -6.68
N GLN A 156 5.14 -22.19 -6.32
CA GLN A 156 6.34 -22.60 -5.60
C GLN A 156 6.14 -22.75 -4.08
N GLY A 157 5.11 -22.11 -3.52
CA GLY A 157 4.88 -22.07 -2.07
C GLY A 157 5.94 -21.30 -1.28
N LYS A 158 6.71 -20.44 -1.95
CA LYS A 158 7.80 -19.64 -1.35
C LYS A 158 7.97 -18.29 -2.03
N LYS A 159 8.52 -17.32 -1.29
CA LYS A 159 8.89 -16.00 -1.82
C LYS A 159 9.98 -16.13 -2.87
N ASN A 160 9.83 -15.43 -3.99
CA ASN A 160 10.89 -15.30 -4.99
C ASN A 160 11.97 -14.28 -4.54
N GLN A 161 13.05 -14.15 -5.32
CA GLN A 161 14.15 -13.25 -4.95
C GLN A 161 13.74 -11.77 -5.04
N TYR A 162 12.94 -11.41 -6.04
CA TYR A 162 12.48 -10.03 -6.25
C TYR A 162 11.67 -9.50 -5.05
N THR A 163 10.72 -10.29 -4.53
CA THR A 163 9.94 -9.88 -3.36
C THR A 163 10.78 -9.76 -2.09
N LYS A 164 11.79 -10.64 -1.90
CA LYS A 164 12.74 -10.52 -0.79
C LYS A 164 13.58 -9.25 -0.90
N ASP A 165 13.99 -8.90 -2.10
CA ASP A 165 14.75 -7.68 -2.36
C ASP A 165 13.90 -6.42 -2.11
N LEU A 166 12.61 -6.45 -2.47
CA LEU A 166 11.67 -5.36 -2.15
C LEU A 166 11.49 -5.18 -0.63
N GLU A 167 11.41 -6.26 0.14
CA GLU A 167 11.33 -6.20 1.61
C GLU A 167 12.60 -5.53 2.21
N ILE A 168 13.77 -5.86 1.69
CA ILE A 168 15.04 -5.22 2.11
C ILE A 168 15.03 -3.74 1.74
N ALA A 169 14.61 -3.41 0.52
CA ALA A 169 14.54 -2.03 0.05
C ALA A 169 13.55 -1.18 0.88
N ALA A 170 12.39 -1.74 1.22
CA ALA A 170 11.40 -1.09 2.08
C ALA A 170 11.96 -0.83 3.49
N LEU A 171 12.57 -1.84 4.13
CA LEU A 171 13.21 -1.69 5.44
C LEU A 171 14.29 -0.60 5.46
N VAL A 172 15.10 -0.55 4.41
CA VAL A 172 16.16 0.46 4.27
C VAL A 172 15.55 1.85 4.03
N GLY A 173 14.50 1.96 3.21
CA GLY A 173 13.77 3.20 2.99
C GLY A 173 13.16 3.75 4.28
N GLU A 174 12.46 2.92 5.03
CA GLU A 174 11.90 3.28 6.35
C GLU A 174 12.99 3.72 7.34
N SER A 175 14.11 2.99 7.37
CA SER A 175 15.24 3.33 8.24
C SER A 175 15.87 4.67 7.87
N ARG A 176 15.95 5.01 6.58
CA ARG A 176 16.44 6.31 6.09
C ARG A 176 15.51 7.45 6.49
N VAL A 177 14.21 7.23 6.41
CA VAL A 177 13.22 8.19 6.89
C VAL A 177 13.30 8.35 8.41
N ALA A 178 13.48 7.25 9.16
CA ALA A 178 13.51 7.27 10.61
C ALA A 178 14.78 7.92 11.18
N PHE A 179 15.92 7.71 10.56
CA PHE A 179 17.23 8.13 11.04
C PHE A 179 18.09 8.74 9.94
N PRO A 180 17.68 9.89 9.33
CA PRO A 180 18.32 10.41 8.13
C PRO A 180 19.80 10.78 8.33
N TRP A 181 20.14 11.33 9.50
CA TRP A 181 21.51 11.69 9.82
C TRP A 181 22.41 10.46 10.04
N LEU A 182 21.87 9.41 10.69
CA LEU A 182 22.58 8.16 10.91
C LEU A 182 22.84 7.45 9.59
N PHE A 183 21.85 7.49 8.68
CA PHE A 183 21.99 6.89 7.36
C PHE A 183 23.05 7.58 6.52
N ARG A 184 23.10 8.93 6.53
CA ARG A 184 24.17 9.69 5.87
C ARG A 184 25.57 9.32 6.41
N LEU A 185 25.71 9.17 7.73
CA LEU A 185 26.96 8.74 8.33
C LEU A 185 27.31 7.30 7.95
N ALA A 186 26.32 6.41 7.92
CA ALA A 186 26.48 5.01 7.58
C ALA A 186 26.90 4.77 6.10
N GLU A 187 26.57 5.69 5.18
CA GLU A 187 27.00 5.61 3.78
C GLU A 187 28.54 5.65 3.61
N PHE A 188 29.27 6.24 4.56
CA PHE A 188 30.70 6.25 4.56
C PHE A 188 31.34 4.98 5.17
N LEU A 189 30.52 4.10 5.74
CA LEU A 189 30.99 2.88 6.40
C LEU A 189 30.70 1.65 5.53
N PRO A 190 31.62 0.70 5.45
CA PRO A 190 31.45 -0.53 4.65
C PRO A 190 30.55 -1.55 5.36
N LEU A 191 29.32 -1.14 5.72
CA LEU A 191 28.39 -1.98 6.46
C LEU A 191 27.81 -3.09 5.57
N PRO A 192 27.81 -4.36 6.03
CA PRO A 192 27.27 -5.48 5.25
C PRO A 192 25.82 -5.29 4.84
N LEU A 193 24.98 -4.71 5.72
CA LEU A 193 23.57 -4.44 5.46
C LEU A 193 23.39 -3.46 4.28
N LEU A 194 24.17 -2.38 4.22
CA LEU A 194 24.08 -1.41 3.13
C LEU A 194 24.59 -1.99 1.80
N ARG A 195 25.62 -2.84 1.86
CA ARG A 195 26.08 -3.58 0.67
C ARG A 195 25.00 -4.51 0.13
N GLU A 196 24.31 -5.25 1.00
CA GLU A 196 23.22 -6.12 0.57
C GLU A 196 22.02 -5.32 0.06
N ALA A 197 21.68 -4.20 0.69
CA ALA A 197 20.64 -3.29 0.21
C ALA A 197 20.95 -2.76 -1.21
N ASN A 198 22.19 -2.38 -1.48
CA ASN A 198 22.61 -1.94 -2.82
C ASN A 198 22.52 -3.08 -3.85
N LYS A 199 22.93 -4.31 -3.47
CA LYS A 199 22.75 -5.48 -4.36
C LYS A 199 21.28 -5.77 -4.62
N SER A 200 20.43 -5.75 -3.57
CA SER A 200 18.98 -5.94 -3.70
C SER A 200 18.38 -4.92 -4.64
N ARG A 201 18.77 -3.66 -4.50
CA ARG A 201 18.32 -2.59 -5.40
C ARG A 201 18.68 -2.87 -6.87
N ASN A 202 19.94 -3.23 -7.12
CA ASN A 202 20.36 -3.53 -8.49
C ASN A 202 19.56 -4.70 -9.07
N ARG A 203 19.36 -5.79 -8.31
CA ARG A 203 18.51 -6.91 -8.74
C ARG A 203 17.06 -6.51 -9.01
N ILE A 204 16.50 -5.57 -8.22
CA ILE A 204 15.15 -5.03 -8.46
C ILE A 204 15.11 -4.30 -9.80
N VAL A 205 16.08 -3.42 -10.05
CA VAL A 205 16.18 -2.66 -11.30
C VAL A 205 16.35 -3.61 -12.49
N ASP A 206 17.31 -4.53 -12.42
CA ASP A 206 17.61 -5.49 -13.48
C ASP A 206 16.38 -6.35 -13.82
N TYR A 207 15.69 -6.87 -12.81
CA TYR A 207 14.48 -7.67 -12.99
C TYR A 207 13.34 -6.88 -13.65
N ALA A 208 13.12 -5.65 -13.20
CA ALA A 208 12.07 -4.80 -13.75
C ALA A 208 12.38 -4.40 -15.20
N ASP A 209 13.63 -4.00 -15.50
CA ASP A 209 14.05 -3.65 -16.85
C ASP A 209 13.97 -4.86 -17.81
N GLU A 210 14.38 -6.04 -17.35
CA GLU A 210 14.24 -7.28 -18.13
C GLU A 210 12.76 -7.61 -18.39
N SER A 211 11.90 -7.47 -17.39
CA SER A 211 10.46 -7.72 -17.51
C SER A 211 9.79 -6.74 -18.47
N ILE A 212 10.11 -5.45 -18.38
CA ILE A 212 9.64 -4.43 -19.30
C ILE A 212 10.09 -4.73 -20.75
N ASN A 213 11.37 -5.04 -20.95
CA ASN A 213 11.92 -5.35 -22.25
C ASN A 213 11.34 -6.64 -22.86
N ARG A 214 11.10 -7.66 -22.02
CA ARG A 214 10.40 -8.88 -22.43
C ARG A 214 8.98 -8.57 -22.90
N TYR A 215 8.23 -7.82 -22.12
CA TYR A 215 6.86 -7.44 -22.44
C TYR A 215 6.78 -6.65 -23.76
N LYS A 216 7.66 -5.67 -23.95
CA LYS A 216 7.76 -4.90 -25.20
C LYS A 216 8.04 -5.77 -26.43
N ARG A 217 8.95 -6.75 -26.30
CA ARG A 217 9.23 -7.71 -27.38
C ARG A 217 8.02 -8.55 -27.75
N LEU A 218 7.28 -9.03 -26.74
CA LEU A 218 6.06 -9.80 -26.94
C LEU A 218 4.99 -8.94 -27.62
N LEU A 219 4.79 -7.71 -27.15
CA LEU A 219 3.84 -6.76 -27.74
C LEU A 219 4.17 -6.43 -29.21
N ALA A 220 5.45 -6.27 -29.55
CA ALA A 220 5.89 -6.02 -30.92
C ALA A 220 5.72 -7.25 -31.84
N ALA A 221 5.90 -8.47 -31.29
CA ALA A 221 5.80 -9.72 -32.07
C ALA A 221 4.34 -10.15 -32.32
N SER A 222 3.44 -9.94 -31.37
CA SER A 222 2.05 -10.42 -31.43
C SER A 222 1.13 -9.55 -30.58
N PRO A 223 0.78 -8.32 -31.03
CA PRO A 223 0.01 -7.36 -30.23
C PRO A 223 -1.32 -7.90 -29.69
N ASP A 224 -2.02 -8.71 -30.51
CA ASP A 224 -3.35 -9.23 -30.21
C ASP A 224 -3.33 -10.42 -29.22
N ASN A 225 -2.17 -11.05 -29.00
CA ASN A 225 -2.03 -12.24 -28.17
C ASN A 225 -1.34 -11.98 -26.82
N VAL A 226 -0.97 -10.72 -26.52
CA VAL A 226 -0.30 -10.39 -25.27
C VAL A 226 -1.33 -9.97 -24.24
N LYS A 227 -1.23 -10.55 -23.03
CA LYS A 227 -2.07 -10.14 -21.90
C LYS A 227 -1.85 -8.64 -21.62
N PRO A 228 -2.93 -7.86 -21.51
CA PRO A 228 -2.80 -6.45 -21.20
C PRO A 228 -2.24 -6.27 -19.78
N THR A 229 -1.39 -5.26 -19.63
CA THR A 229 -0.91 -4.78 -18.32
C THR A 229 -1.41 -3.36 -18.08
N VAL A 230 -1.28 -2.88 -16.86
CA VAL A 230 -1.61 -1.47 -16.52
C VAL A 230 -0.73 -0.48 -17.29
N PHE A 231 0.40 -0.92 -17.83
CA PHE A 231 1.32 -0.08 -18.61
C PHE A 231 1.21 -0.27 -20.12
N THR A 232 0.39 -1.21 -20.62
CA THR A 232 0.30 -1.51 -22.07
C THR A 232 0.06 -0.27 -22.93
N LYS A 233 -0.90 0.57 -22.52
CA LYS A 233 -1.22 1.82 -23.26
C LYS A 233 -0.08 2.83 -23.22
N LEU A 234 0.72 2.83 -22.16
CA LEU A 234 1.83 3.77 -21.97
C LEU A 234 3.02 3.41 -22.86
N TYR A 235 3.27 2.12 -23.10
CA TYR A 235 4.28 1.67 -24.06
C TYR A 235 3.95 2.10 -25.49
N SER A 236 2.66 2.23 -25.81
CA SER A 236 2.18 2.63 -27.14
C SER A 236 2.07 4.16 -27.31
N ALA A 237 2.13 4.94 -26.25
CA ALA A 237 1.92 6.39 -26.25
C ALA A 237 3.12 7.19 -26.80
N GLY A 238 4.25 6.55 -27.11
CA GLY A 238 5.44 7.18 -27.68
C GLY A 238 5.98 8.34 -26.82
N LYS A 239 6.23 9.51 -27.43
CA LYS A 239 6.79 10.68 -26.72
C LYS A 239 5.86 11.30 -25.68
N GLU A 240 4.56 11.02 -25.73
CA GLU A 240 3.58 11.51 -24.74
C GLU A 240 3.45 10.58 -23.53
N GLY A 241 4.03 9.38 -23.61
CA GLY A 241 4.03 8.38 -22.55
C GLY A 241 5.02 8.66 -21.42
N LEU A 242 5.27 7.61 -20.65
CA LEU A 242 6.31 7.57 -19.63
C LEU A 242 7.57 6.93 -20.19
N SER A 243 8.73 7.35 -19.70
CA SER A 243 10.01 6.66 -19.97
C SER A 243 10.03 5.29 -19.29
N ASP A 244 10.91 4.39 -19.75
CA ASP A 244 11.08 3.06 -19.14
C ASP A 244 11.47 3.15 -17.66
N ALA A 245 12.28 4.14 -17.30
CA ALA A 245 12.64 4.40 -15.91
C ALA A 245 11.42 4.83 -15.07
N GLU A 246 10.57 5.74 -15.58
CA GLU A 246 9.34 6.14 -14.89
C GLU A 246 8.36 4.97 -14.76
N ILE A 247 8.21 4.14 -15.80
CA ILE A 247 7.36 2.94 -15.77
C ILE A 247 7.89 1.93 -14.75
N ARG A 248 9.21 1.70 -14.71
CA ARG A 248 9.86 0.82 -13.74
C ARG A 248 9.59 1.28 -12.31
N ASP A 249 9.78 2.57 -12.05
CA ASP A 249 9.63 3.12 -10.71
C ASP A 249 8.17 3.07 -10.24
N ASP A 250 7.20 3.38 -11.13
CA ASP A 250 5.78 3.26 -10.83
C ASP A 250 5.34 1.80 -10.69
N ALA A 251 5.85 0.87 -11.52
CA ALA A 251 5.56 -0.56 -11.42
C ALA A 251 6.06 -1.14 -10.10
N THR A 252 7.28 -0.78 -9.68
CA THR A 252 7.84 -1.22 -8.40
C THR A 252 6.98 -0.76 -7.23
N ASP A 253 6.51 0.49 -7.25
CA ASP A 253 5.62 1.01 -6.21
C ASP A 253 4.26 0.31 -6.19
N LEU A 254 3.68 0.03 -7.36
CA LEU A 254 2.42 -0.71 -7.46
C LEU A 254 2.53 -2.13 -6.91
N ILE A 255 3.66 -2.80 -7.14
CA ILE A 255 3.91 -4.15 -6.60
C ILE A 255 4.00 -4.10 -5.07
N VAL A 256 4.78 -3.19 -4.53
CA VAL A 256 4.87 -3.00 -3.07
C VAL A 256 3.50 -2.68 -2.48
N ALA A 257 2.79 -1.71 -3.07
CA ALA A 257 1.48 -1.30 -2.59
C ALA A 257 0.43 -2.41 -2.66
N GLY A 258 0.38 -3.15 -3.76
CA GLY A 258 -0.64 -4.18 -4.00
C GLY A 258 -0.40 -5.50 -3.25
N SER A 259 0.85 -5.83 -2.91
CA SER A 259 1.19 -7.10 -2.27
C SER A 259 0.81 -7.11 -0.78
N ASP A 260 1.50 -6.33 0.03
CA ASP A 260 1.39 -6.40 1.49
C ASP A 260 0.06 -5.85 2.02
N THR A 261 -0.45 -4.76 1.44
CA THR A 261 -1.67 -4.11 1.95
C THR A 261 -2.88 -5.01 1.80
N THR A 262 -3.06 -5.62 0.62
CA THR A 262 -4.15 -6.55 0.32
C THR A 262 -4.04 -7.80 1.16
N ALA A 263 -2.85 -8.40 1.25
CA ALA A 263 -2.60 -9.59 2.05
C ALA A 263 -2.90 -9.38 3.54
N ASN A 264 -2.45 -8.26 4.10
CA ASN A 264 -2.70 -7.92 5.51
C ASN A 264 -4.20 -7.70 5.76
N THR A 265 -4.87 -6.95 4.89
CA THR A 265 -6.33 -6.71 5.03
C THR A 265 -7.10 -8.02 5.01
N LEU A 266 -6.84 -8.91 4.05
CA LEU A 266 -7.50 -10.22 3.96
C LEU A 266 -7.19 -11.10 5.19
N THR A 267 -5.96 -11.05 5.68
CA THR A 267 -5.54 -11.81 6.87
C THR A 267 -6.30 -11.36 8.11
N TYR A 268 -6.38 -10.05 8.35
CA TYR A 268 -7.09 -9.52 9.51
C TYR A 268 -8.60 -9.68 9.38
N LEU A 269 -9.16 -9.50 8.19
CA LEU A 269 -10.57 -9.77 7.91
C LEU A 269 -10.91 -11.23 8.26
N THR A 270 -10.15 -12.17 7.72
CA THR A 270 -10.35 -13.61 7.99
C THR A 270 -10.24 -13.91 9.47
N TRP A 271 -9.23 -13.39 10.15
CA TRP A 271 -9.03 -13.57 11.58
C TRP A 271 -10.20 -12.99 12.41
N ALA A 272 -10.63 -11.76 12.07
CA ALA A 272 -11.72 -11.08 12.80
C ALA A 272 -13.05 -11.82 12.63
N VAL A 273 -13.37 -12.25 11.42
CA VAL A 273 -14.57 -13.03 11.10
C VAL A 273 -14.55 -14.40 11.81
N CYS A 274 -13.42 -15.11 11.76
CA CYS A 274 -13.29 -16.41 12.44
C CYS A 274 -13.45 -16.32 13.97
N LYS A 275 -13.10 -15.19 14.57
CA LYS A 275 -13.31 -14.94 16.01
C LYS A 275 -14.74 -14.60 16.40
N ARG A 276 -15.60 -14.26 15.46
CA ARG A 276 -16.97 -13.77 15.68
C ARG A 276 -17.98 -14.69 14.99
N PRO A 277 -18.47 -15.78 15.66
CA PRO A 277 -19.33 -16.78 15.03
C PRO A 277 -20.61 -16.20 14.39
N VAL A 278 -21.22 -15.18 15.02
CA VAL A 278 -22.44 -14.53 14.51
C VAL A 278 -22.13 -13.82 13.18
N ILE A 279 -21.06 -13.02 13.11
CA ILE A 279 -20.64 -12.34 11.88
C ILE A 279 -20.32 -13.36 10.79
N LYS A 280 -19.60 -14.42 11.13
CA LYS A 280 -19.32 -15.51 10.19
C LYS A 280 -20.59 -16.14 9.62
N GLN A 281 -21.60 -16.42 10.46
CA GLN A 281 -22.87 -17.01 10.02
C GLN A 281 -23.62 -16.08 9.07
N LEU A 282 -23.70 -14.80 9.39
CA LEU A 282 -24.36 -13.80 8.53
C LEU A 282 -23.63 -13.62 7.19
N LEU A 283 -22.31 -13.58 7.20
CA LEU A 283 -21.51 -13.55 5.96
C LEU A 283 -21.75 -14.77 5.08
N VAL A 284 -21.72 -15.98 5.69
CA VAL A 284 -21.97 -17.22 4.97
C VAL A 284 -23.38 -17.24 4.39
N ALA A 285 -24.38 -16.78 5.16
CA ALA A 285 -25.77 -16.69 4.69
C ALA A 285 -25.90 -15.75 3.48
N GLU A 286 -25.28 -14.56 3.54
CA GLU A 286 -25.32 -13.61 2.41
C GLU A 286 -24.58 -14.13 1.18
N VAL A 287 -23.35 -14.61 1.34
CA VAL A 287 -22.54 -15.15 0.23
C VAL A 287 -23.21 -16.38 -0.42
N SER A 288 -23.95 -17.19 0.37
CA SER A 288 -24.70 -18.34 -0.16
C SER A 288 -25.87 -17.96 -1.06
N THR A 289 -26.25 -16.69 -1.14
CA THR A 289 -27.26 -16.20 -2.08
C THR A 289 -26.73 -15.97 -3.49
N LEU A 290 -25.41 -15.96 -3.65
CA LEU A 290 -24.77 -15.80 -4.95
C LEU A 290 -25.07 -17.03 -5.85
N PRO A 291 -25.29 -16.81 -7.16
CA PRO A 291 -25.39 -17.91 -8.10
C PRO A 291 -24.07 -18.68 -8.18
N GLU A 292 -24.12 -19.91 -8.71
CA GLU A 292 -22.91 -20.72 -8.89
C GLU A 292 -21.85 -20.03 -9.76
N GLN A 293 -22.32 -19.28 -10.76
CA GLN A 293 -21.50 -18.39 -11.59
C GLN A 293 -21.86 -16.95 -11.27
N PHE A 294 -21.07 -16.30 -10.44
CA PHE A 294 -21.21 -14.91 -10.06
C PHE A 294 -20.11 -14.04 -10.69
N SER A 295 -20.43 -12.79 -10.91
CA SER A 295 -19.49 -11.75 -11.38
C SER A 295 -19.01 -10.85 -10.23
N ASP A 296 -17.99 -10.05 -10.50
CA ASP A 296 -17.55 -8.99 -9.57
C ASP A 296 -18.70 -8.05 -9.18
N LYS A 297 -19.59 -7.72 -10.13
CA LYS A 297 -20.77 -6.90 -9.87
C LYS A 297 -21.73 -7.52 -8.85
N ASP A 298 -21.90 -8.85 -8.87
CA ASP A 298 -22.74 -9.52 -7.90
C ASP A 298 -22.14 -9.45 -6.50
N VAL A 299 -20.81 -9.58 -6.39
CA VAL A 299 -20.07 -9.45 -5.13
C VAL A 299 -20.12 -8.01 -4.60
N GLN A 300 -20.00 -7.00 -5.46
CA GLN A 300 -20.12 -5.59 -5.07
C GLN A 300 -21.48 -5.24 -4.47
N ASN A 301 -22.54 -5.98 -4.79
CA ASN A 301 -23.88 -5.78 -4.26
C ASN A 301 -24.12 -6.47 -2.90
N LEU A 302 -23.18 -7.23 -2.36
CA LEU A 302 -23.30 -7.87 -1.06
C LEU A 302 -23.14 -6.83 0.07
N THR A 303 -24.25 -6.35 0.59
CA THR A 303 -24.29 -5.22 1.53
C THR A 303 -23.58 -5.53 2.85
N TYR A 304 -23.88 -6.68 3.46
CA TYR A 304 -23.29 -7.06 4.75
C TYR A 304 -21.79 -7.37 4.61
N THR A 305 -21.40 -8.04 3.54
CA THR A 305 -20.00 -8.33 3.22
C THR A 305 -19.19 -7.05 3.10
N ASN A 306 -19.71 -6.04 2.38
CA ASN A 306 -19.03 -4.75 2.25
C ASN A 306 -18.91 -4.02 3.59
N GLN A 307 -19.95 -4.05 4.44
CA GLN A 307 -19.87 -3.48 5.79
C GLN A 307 -18.80 -4.14 6.65
N VAL A 308 -18.66 -5.46 6.56
CA VAL A 308 -17.63 -6.20 7.31
C VAL A 308 -16.23 -5.89 6.77
N ILE A 309 -16.08 -5.69 5.45
CA ILE A 309 -14.82 -5.24 4.85
C ILE A 309 -14.46 -3.83 5.32
N ASP A 310 -15.40 -2.89 5.27
CA ASP A 310 -15.19 -1.51 5.72
C ASP A 310 -14.78 -1.44 7.18
N GLU A 311 -15.44 -2.23 8.03
CA GLU A 311 -15.13 -2.33 9.45
C GLU A 311 -13.75 -2.97 9.71
N ALA A 312 -13.38 -3.98 8.94
CA ALA A 312 -12.05 -4.55 9.00
C ALA A 312 -10.96 -3.54 8.59
N LEU A 313 -11.21 -2.73 7.56
CA LEU A 313 -10.32 -1.64 7.14
C LEU A 313 -10.22 -0.54 8.19
N ARG A 314 -11.31 -0.23 8.91
CA ARG A 314 -11.31 0.71 10.02
C ARG A 314 -10.47 0.21 11.19
N LEU A 315 -10.73 -1.01 11.65
CA LEU A 315 -10.07 -1.58 12.84
C LEU A 315 -8.62 -2.00 12.58
N TYR A 316 -8.35 -2.51 11.39
CA TYR A 316 -7.06 -3.11 11.01
C TYR A 316 -6.51 -2.52 9.72
N PRO A 317 -6.35 -1.17 9.62
CA PRO A 317 -5.83 -0.56 8.40
C PRO A 317 -4.43 -1.07 8.10
N ALA A 318 -4.17 -1.44 6.85
CA ALA A 318 -2.84 -1.90 6.43
C ALA A 318 -1.78 -0.79 6.57
N VAL A 319 -2.20 0.47 6.47
CA VAL A 319 -1.33 1.66 6.61
C VAL A 319 -1.90 2.55 7.72
N PRO A 320 -1.69 2.23 9.01
CA PRO A 320 -2.25 2.98 10.13
C PRO A 320 -1.49 4.28 10.44
N CYS A 321 -0.45 4.59 9.69
CA CYS A 321 0.47 5.68 9.97
C CYS A 321 -0.04 7.04 9.49
N ALA A 322 0.73 8.07 9.86
CA ALA A 322 0.53 9.44 9.44
C ALA A 322 0.72 9.61 7.92
N LEU A 323 -0.06 10.51 7.33
CA LEU A 323 0.05 10.92 5.93
C LEU A 323 0.55 12.37 5.85
N PRO A 324 1.88 12.61 5.90
CA PRO A 324 2.43 13.95 6.01
C PRO A 324 2.16 14.81 4.77
N ARG A 325 1.74 16.06 5.04
CA ARG A 325 1.50 17.10 4.04
C ARG A 325 2.22 18.40 4.44
N VAL A 326 2.54 19.22 3.46
CA VAL A 326 3.09 20.55 3.67
C VAL A 326 1.96 21.56 3.73
N VAL A 327 1.96 22.41 4.76
CA VAL A 327 1.02 23.52 4.90
C VAL A 327 1.27 24.54 3.77
N PRO A 328 0.22 24.99 3.07
CA PRO A 328 0.34 26.01 2.01
C PRO A 328 1.04 27.28 2.50
N PRO A 329 1.63 28.09 1.58
CA PRO A 329 2.44 29.28 1.96
C PRO A 329 1.74 30.29 2.86
N GLN A 330 0.40 30.41 2.73
CA GLN A 330 -0.41 31.34 3.55
C GLN A 330 -0.64 30.85 4.99
N GLY A 331 -0.15 29.67 5.35
CA GLY A 331 -0.47 29.04 6.64
C GLY A 331 -1.86 28.43 6.67
N ALA A 332 -2.19 27.77 7.79
CA ALA A 332 -3.51 27.22 8.05
C ALA A 332 -3.82 27.22 9.55
N THR A 333 -5.09 27.24 9.91
CA THR A 333 -5.54 27.16 11.30
C THR A 333 -6.26 25.85 11.56
N PHE A 334 -5.84 25.11 12.60
CA PHE A 334 -6.43 23.84 13.02
C PHE A 334 -6.86 23.95 14.48
N SER A 335 -8.12 23.73 14.75
CA SER A 335 -8.70 23.80 16.11
C SER A 335 -8.26 25.07 16.87
N GLY A 336 -8.27 26.23 16.21
CA GLY A 336 -7.87 27.51 16.79
C GLY A 336 -6.36 27.80 16.84
N HIS A 337 -5.51 26.83 16.45
CA HIS A 337 -4.04 27.01 16.42
C HIS A 337 -3.55 27.30 14.99
N TRP A 338 -2.89 28.45 14.82
CA TRP A 338 -2.30 28.79 13.52
C TRP A 338 -0.96 28.07 13.32
N VAL A 339 -0.81 27.45 12.14
CA VAL A 339 0.39 26.73 11.71
C VAL A 339 0.98 27.42 10.49
N PRO A 340 2.26 27.83 10.52
CA PRO A 340 2.88 28.57 9.44
C PRO A 340 3.04 27.73 8.17
N GLY A 341 3.03 28.40 7.02
CA GLY A 341 3.31 27.79 5.72
C GLY A 341 4.68 27.12 5.69
N GLY A 342 4.78 26.01 4.96
CA GLY A 342 5.98 25.18 4.90
C GLY A 342 6.15 24.20 6.06
N SER A 343 5.34 24.30 7.12
CA SER A 343 5.31 23.27 8.17
C SER A 343 4.74 21.96 7.64
N THR A 344 5.14 20.84 8.24
CA THR A 344 4.53 19.54 7.98
C THR A 344 3.35 19.31 8.93
N VAL A 345 2.19 18.94 8.39
CA VAL A 345 1.06 18.44 9.17
C VAL A 345 0.85 16.95 8.86
N THR A 346 0.50 16.21 9.89
CA THR A 346 0.20 14.79 9.80
C THR A 346 -1.20 14.50 10.33
N THR A 347 -1.83 13.46 9.81
CA THR A 347 -3.12 12.96 10.30
C THR A 347 -2.98 11.45 10.50
N GLN A 348 -3.22 10.98 11.71
CA GLN A 348 -3.03 9.58 12.03
C GLN A 348 -4.31 8.78 11.78
N LEU A 349 -4.32 7.91 10.79
CA LEU A 349 -5.46 7.06 10.47
C LEU A 349 -5.89 6.21 11.66
N TRP A 350 -4.94 5.66 12.41
CA TRP A 350 -5.25 4.88 13.61
C TRP A 350 -6.14 5.65 14.61
N SER A 351 -5.81 6.90 14.89
CA SER A 351 -6.58 7.75 15.82
C SER A 351 -7.92 8.18 15.21
N LEU A 352 -7.94 8.53 13.93
CA LEU A 352 -9.16 8.94 13.23
C LEU A 352 -10.18 7.80 13.13
N HIS A 353 -9.73 6.57 12.89
CA HIS A 353 -10.58 5.39 12.82
C HIS A 353 -11.11 4.94 14.20
N ARG A 354 -10.61 5.52 15.28
CA ARG A 354 -11.03 5.26 16.66
C ARG A 354 -11.55 6.49 17.37
N ASP A 355 -11.97 7.49 16.61
CA ASP A 355 -12.61 8.67 17.18
C ASP A 355 -13.99 8.32 17.71
N PRO A 356 -14.25 8.41 19.04
CA PRO A 356 -15.52 8.02 19.63
C PRO A 356 -16.69 8.95 19.26
N ILE A 357 -16.42 10.12 18.67
CA ILE A 357 -17.48 10.96 18.09
C ILE A 357 -18.02 10.33 16.80
N ALA A 358 -17.13 9.77 15.98
CA ALA A 358 -17.50 9.11 14.73
C ALA A 358 -17.93 7.65 14.94
N PHE A 359 -17.31 6.99 15.92
CA PHE A 359 -17.50 5.56 16.22
C PHE A 359 -17.75 5.41 17.72
N PRO A 360 -19.02 5.30 18.18
CA PRO A 360 -19.37 5.27 19.61
C PRO A 360 -18.66 4.17 20.41
N GLU A 361 -18.39 3.03 19.78
CA GLU A 361 -17.66 1.88 20.36
C GLU A 361 -16.41 1.59 19.50
N PRO A 362 -15.39 2.47 19.56
CA PRO A 362 -14.36 2.51 18.52
C PRO A 362 -13.44 1.27 18.49
N GLU A 363 -13.43 0.45 19.54
CA GLU A 363 -12.60 -0.76 19.61
C GLU A 363 -13.38 -2.06 19.32
N GLU A 364 -14.69 -1.96 19.16
CA GLU A 364 -15.58 -3.08 18.86
C GLU A 364 -15.92 -3.14 17.39
#